data_ffe65d22cb9b86359784e988eb7099ca
#
_entry.id   ffe65d22cb9b86359784e988eb7099ca
#
_cell.length_a   1.000
_cell.length_b   1.000
_cell.length_c   1.000
_cell.angle_alpha   90.00
_cell.angle_beta   90.00
_cell.angle_gamma   90.00
#
_symmetry.space_group_name_H-M   'P 1'
#
loop_
_entity.id
_entity.type
_entity.pdbx_description
1 polymer ?
#
loop_
_entity_poly.entity_id
_entity_poly.type
_entity_poly.pdbx_seq_one_letter_code
_entity_poly.pdbx_strand_id
1 'polypeptide(L)'
;IKPIVFNRKVKKGDVIVELKNRKIFAPFDGIIGKKEFSEDVEVSKSSLLINLDDSSTIYCDVQIPEIYFPFIEVGLPVKIEYSGSAIKYFDGVVVSISSRITEDTRSLPIRIKIDNQKGEILPGSFLEVSIRYNVRNNLGAPDTSTIVEGDNVYIYKVNNENKAIKTKVNIGDRYKGF
;
A
#
# COMPACT_ATOMS: atom_id res chain seq x y z
N ILE A 1 -20.91 -6.50 -34.27
CA ILE A 1 -20.22 -5.89 -33.12
C ILE A 1 -18.75 -5.74 -33.49
N LYS A 2 -18.17 -4.51 -33.42
CA LYS A 2 -16.73 -4.34 -33.65
C LYS A 2 -15.96 -5.08 -32.56
N PRO A 3 -14.85 -5.77 -32.87
CA PRO A 3 -14.08 -6.49 -31.88
C PRO A 3 -13.56 -5.52 -30.82
N ILE A 4 -13.87 -5.79 -29.56
CA ILE A 4 -13.40 -5.03 -28.41
C ILE A 4 -12.01 -5.58 -28.05
N VAL A 5 -11.02 -4.69 -28.08
CA VAL A 5 -9.65 -5.03 -27.68
C VAL A 5 -9.54 -4.98 -26.17
N PHE A 6 -9.15 -6.10 -25.55
CA PHE A 6 -8.85 -6.16 -24.11
C PHE A 6 -7.68 -5.25 -23.76
N ASN A 7 -7.67 -4.81 -22.50
CA ASN A 7 -6.59 -3.99 -21.95
C ASN A 7 -6.40 -2.64 -22.67
N ARG A 8 -7.44 -2.18 -23.38
CA ARG A 8 -7.44 -0.87 -24.05
C ARG A 8 -7.79 0.21 -23.05
N LYS A 9 -6.95 1.23 -22.97
CA LYS A 9 -7.28 2.47 -22.25
C LYS A 9 -8.34 3.24 -23.03
N VAL A 10 -9.37 3.69 -22.34
CA VAL A 10 -10.47 4.51 -22.88
C VAL A 10 -10.68 5.73 -22.02
N LYS A 11 -11.17 6.79 -22.64
CA LYS A 11 -11.59 8.02 -21.96
C LYS A 11 -13.09 8.04 -21.81
N LYS A 12 -13.56 8.80 -20.83
CA LYS A 12 -14.98 9.09 -20.67
C LYS A 12 -15.57 9.60 -22.00
N GLY A 13 -16.68 8.95 -22.42
CA GLY A 13 -17.32 9.28 -23.68
C GLY A 13 -16.85 8.47 -24.89
N ASP A 14 -15.79 7.66 -24.78
CA ASP A 14 -15.41 6.74 -25.85
C ASP A 14 -16.45 5.63 -25.99
N VAL A 15 -16.67 5.18 -27.24
CA VAL A 15 -17.52 4.02 -27.49
C VAL A 15 -16.80 2.75 -27.06
N ILE A 16 -17.39 2.04 -26.10
CA ILE A 16 -16.84 0.80 -25.54
C ILE A 16 -17.58 -0.45 -26.04
N VAL A 17 -18.86 -0.36 -26.37
CA VAL A 17 -19.65 -1.42 -26.99
C VAL A 17 -20.55 -0.84 -28.07
N GLU A 18 -20.60 -1.47 -29.23
CA GLU A 18 -21.52 -1.13 -30.32
C GLU A 18 -22.52 -2.27 -30.52
N LEU A 19 -23.77 -2.04 -30.15
CA LEU A 19 -24.89 -2.94 -30.36
C LEU A 19 -25.59 -2.57 -31.66
N LYS A 20 -26.43 -3.49 -32.18
CA LYS A 20 -27.18 -3.27 -33.43
C LYS A 20 -28.00 -1.97 -33.41
N ASN A 21 -28.58 -1.62 -32.26
CA ASN A 21 -29.52 -0.51 -32.12
C ASN A 21 -29.00 0.65 -31.26
N ARG A 22 -27.83 0.51 -30.62
CA ARG A 22 -27.26 1.56 -29.76
C ARG A 22 -25.77 1.42 -29.52
N LYS A 23 -25.13 2.51 -29.11
CA LYS A 23 -23.76 2.54 -28.64
C LYS A 23 -23.71 2.72 -27.13
N ILE A 24 -22.77 2.07 -26.46
CA ILE A 24 -22.49 2.24 -25.05
C ILE A 24 -21.17 2.98 -24.92
N PHE A 25 -21.18 4.04 -24.13
CA PHE A 25 -20.03 4.92 -23.94
C PHE A 25 -19.39 4.67 -22.57
N ALA A 26 -18.09 4.91 -22.46
CA ALA A 26 -17.36 4.84 -21.19
C ALA A 26 -17.88 5.95 -20.25
N PRO A 27 -18.33 5.61 -19.04
CA PRO A 27 -18.81 6.59 -18.06
C PRO A 27 -17.66 7.37 -17.38
N PHE A 28 -16.44 6.82 -17.40
CA PHE A 28 -15.22 7.37 -16.83
C PHE A 28 -14.00 6.87 -17.61
N ASP A 29 -12.83 7.47 -17.34
CA ASP A 29 -11.55 7.02 -17.90
C ASP A 29 -11.15 5.72 -17.26
N GLY A 30 -10.75 4.71 -18.06
CA GLY A 30 -10.43 3.41 -17.50
C GLY A 30 -9.78 2.45 -18.48
N ILE A 31 -9.64 1.21 -18.05
CA ILE A 31 -9.12 0.11 -18.86
C ILE A 31 -10.23 -0.90 -19.09
N ILE A 32 -10.41 -1.29 -20.34
CA ILE A 32 -11.37 -2.33 -20.72
C ILE A 32 -10.87 -3.68 -20.21
N GLY A 33 -11.64 -4.28 -19.30
CA GLY A 33 -11.40 -5.61 -18.77
C GLY A 33 -11.90 -6.72 -19.72
N LYS A 34 -12.20 -7.87 -19.14
CA LYS A 34 -12.64 -9.04 -19.87
C LYS A 34 -14.00 -8.82 -20.54
N LYS A 35 -14.14 -9.29 -21.78
CA LYS A 35 -15.41 -9.38 -22.49
C LYS A 35 -16.16 -10.63 -22.01
N GLU A 36 -17.40 -10.45 -21.57
CA GLU A 36 -18.23 -11.54 -21.02
C GLU A 36 -19.26 -12.08 -22.03
N PHE A 37 -19.15 -11.71 -23.31
CA PHE A 37 -20.06 -12.17 -24.36
C PHE A 37 -19.32 -12.54 -25.65
N SER A 38 -19.93 -13.42 -26.44
CA SER A 38 -19.49 -13.73 -27.82
C SER A 38 -20.12 -12.75 -28.81
N GLU A 39 -19.55 -12.67 -30.02
CA GLU A 39 -20.15 -11.89 -31.11
C GLU A 39 -21.46 -12.56 -31.57
N ASP A 40 -22.37 -11.74 -32.05
CA ASP A 40 -23.70 -12.19 -32.58
C ASP A 40 -24.64 -12.85 -31.57
N VAL A 41 -24.38 -12.68 -30.26
CA VAL A 41 -25.30 -13.11 -29.20
C VAL A 41 -26.31 -12.02 -28.93
N GLU A 42 -27.56 -12.43 -28.74
CA GLU A 42 -28.62 -11.54 -28.25
C GLU A 42 -28.41 -11.23 -26.78
N VAL A 43 -28.41 -9.94 -26.44
CA VAL A 43 -28.14 -9.46 -25.08
C VAL A 43 -29.36 -8.73 -24.51
N SER A 44 -29.65 -8.96 -23.24
CA SER A 44 -30.71 -8.28 -22.50
C SER A 44 -30.17 -7.06 -21.74
N LYS A 45 -31.07 -6.31 -21.11
CA LYS A 45 -30.68 -5.16 -20.26
C LYS A 45 -29.87 -5.57 -19.04
N SER A 46 -30.00 -6.80 -18.58
CA SER A 46 -29.28 -7.37 -17.42
C SER A 46 -28.00 -8.11 -17.77
N SER A 47 -27.68 -8.22 -19.08
CA SER A 47 -26.46 -8.92 -19.51
C SER A 47 -25.23 -8.10 -19.15
N LEU A 48 -24.27 -8.74 -18.47
CA LEU A 48 -22.94 -8.17 -18.26
C LEU A 48 -22.16 -8.24 -19.59
N LEU A 49 -21.82 -7.09 -20.14
CA LEU A 49 -21.15 -7.01 -21.45
C LEU A 49 -19.64 -6.89 -21.32
N ILE A 50 -19.20 -6.01 -20.45
CA ILE A 50 -17.79 -5.65 -20.34
C ILE A 50 -17.53 -5.04 -18.96
N ASN A 51 -16.35 -5.28 -18.42
CA ASN A 51 -15.86 -4.57 -17.24
C ASN A 51 -15.04 -3.36 -17.71
N LEU A 52 -15.27 -2.23 -17.06
CA LEU A 52 -14.42 -1.04 -17.19
C LEU A 52 -13.84 -0.75 -15.82
N ASP A 53 -12.53 -0.88 -15.71
CA ASP A 53 -11.81 -0.73 -14.45
C ASP A 53 -11.15 0.66 -14.38
N ASP A 54 -11.45 1.40 -13.32
CA ASP A 54 -10.68 2.59 -12.96
C ASP A 54 -9.50 2.14 -12.09
N SER A 55 -8.33 2.06 -12.71
CA SER A 55 -7.08 1.69 -12.04
C SER A 55 -6.22 2.89 -11.65
N SER A 56 -6.75 4.12 -11.74
CA SER A 56 -6.02 5.35 -11.35
C SER A 56 -5.73 5.41 -9.85
N THR A 57 -6.55 4.71 -9.08
CA THR A 57 -6.40 4.55 -7.63
C THR A 57 -6.47 3.07 -7.29
N ILE A 58 -5.51 2.59 -6.53
CA ILE A 58 -5.52 1.23 -5.97
C ILE A 58 -5.81 1.29 -4.47
N TYR A 59 -6.67 0.40 -4.02
CA TYR A 59 -6.91 0.18 -2.60
C TYR A 59 -6.28 -1.15 -2.19
N CYS A 60 -5.52 -1.12 -1.10
CA CYS A 60 -4.90 -2.28 -0.50
C CYS A 60 -5.47 -2.48 0.90
N ASP A 61 -6.06 -3.64 1.16
CA ASP A 61 -6.57 -4.00 2.47
C ASP A 61 -5.50 -4.81 3.21
N VAL A 62 -5.14 -4.37 4.42
CA VAL A 62 -4.07 -4.94 5.23
C VAL A 62 -4.61 -5.25 6.62
N GLN A 63 -4.17 -6.38 7.19
CA GLN A 63 -4.47 -6.80 8.55
C GLN A 63 -3.34 -6.38 9.49
N ILE A 64 -3.62 -5.50 10.44
CA ILE A 64 -2.64 -5.02 11.41
C ILE A 64 -2.88 -5.71 12.75
N PRO A 65 -1.86 -6.33 13.40
CA PRO A 65 -2.02 -6.89 14.73
C PRO A 65 -2.54 -5.87 15.74
N GLU A 66 -3.45 -6.29 16.62
CA GLU A 66 -4.17 -5.46 17.60
C GLU A 66 -3.23 -4.56 18.42
N ILE A 67 -2.05 -5.05 18.77
CA ILE A 67 -1.06 -4.32 19.58
C ILE A 67 -0.61 -2.99 18.95
N TYR A 68 -0.74 -2.85 17.61
CA TYR A 68 -0.36 -1.63 16.90
C TYR A 68 -1.51 -0.64 16.74
N PHE A 69 -2.73 -1.01 17.12
CA PHE A 69 -3.91 -0.14 17.00
C PHE A 69 -3.69 1.29 17.54
N PRO A 70 -3.07 1.50 18.73
CA PRO A 70 -2.89 2.84 19.27
C PRO A 70 -2.02 3.77 18.40
N PHE A 71 -1.31 3.22 17.42
CA PHE A 71 -0.37 3.94 16.56
C PHE A 71 -0.88 4.11 15.13
N ILE A 72 -2.04 3.54 14.81
CA ILE A 72 -2.60 3.58 13.46
C ILE A 72 -3.75 4.57 13.42
N GLU A 73 -3.63 5.55 12.53
CA GLU A 73 -4.65 6.58 12.33
C GLU A 73 -4.93 6.80 10.84
N VAL A 74 -6.10 7.34 10.53
CA VAL A 74 -6.43 7.77 9.17
C VAL A 74 -5.53 8.95 8.80
N GLY A 75 -4.96 8.90 7.60
CA GLY A 75 -3.96 9.88 7.16
C GLY A 75 -2.51 9.43 7.36
N LEU A 76 -2.27 8.32 8.08
CA LEU A 76 -0.90 7.80 8.27
C LEU A 76 -0.27 7.45 6.91
N PRO A 77 0.91 8.02 6.58
CA PRO A 77 1.61 7.69 5.35
C PRO A 77 2.26 6.30 5.43
N VAL A 78 2.20 5.57 4.33
CA VAL A 78 2.77 4.24 4.21
C VAL A 78 3.63 4.13 2.97
N LYS A 79 4.66 3.29 3.02
CA LYS A 79 5.48 2.93 1.87
C LYS A 79 5.06 1.57 1.35
N ILE A 80 4.94 1.48 0.04
CA ILE A 80 4.51 0.28 -0.65
C ILE A 80 5.62 -0.13 -1.61
N GLU A 81 6.00 -1.39 -1.56
CA GLU A 81 6.89 -2.01 -2.51
C GLU A 81 6.08 -2.96 -3.41
N TYR A 82 6.23 -2.78 -4.70
CA TYR A 82 5.68 -3.64 -5.73
C TYR A 82 6.80 -4.38 -6.44
N SER A 83 6.83 -5.69 -6.29
CA SER A 83 7.81 -6.58 -6.88
C SER A 83 7.25 -7.20 -8.16
N GLY A 84 7.18 -6.42 -9.24
CA GLY A 84 6.82 -6.89 -10.58
C GLY A 84 8.04 -7.30 -11.41
N SER A 85 8.14 -6.83 -12.65
CA SER A 85 9.33 -7.01 -13.48
C SER A 85 10.56 -6.27 -12.95
N ALA A 86 10.34 -5.23 -12.16
CA ALA A 86 11.33 -4.49 -11.39
C ALA A 86 10.68 -4.06 -10.06
N ILE A 87 11.53 -3.88 -9.03
CA ILE A 87 11.05 -3.34 -7.75
C ILE A 87 10.72 -1.86 -7.93
N LYS A 88 9.50 -1.49 -7.55
CA LYS A 88 9.02 -0.11 -7.56
C LYS A 88 8.46 0.27 -6.20
N TYR A 89 8.63 1.53 -5.83
CA TYR A 89 8.15 2.08 -4.58
C TYR A 89 7.04 3.10 -4.84
N PHE A 90 6.00 3.02 -4.04
CA PHE A 90 4.85 3.94 -4.09
C PHE A 90 4.59 4.49 -2.68
N ASP A 91 3.98 5.65 -2.66
CA ASP A 91 3.44 6.24 -1.44
C ASP A 91 1.94 5.93 -1.35
N GLY A 92 1.52 5.55 -0.16
CA GLY A 92 0.12 5.34 0.14
C GLY A 92 -0.27 6.06 1.42
N VAL A 93 -1.56 6.08 1.69
CA VAL A 93 -2.12 6.68 2.90
C VAL A 93 -3.23 5.80 3.45
N VAL A 94 -3.29 5.63 4.76
CA VAL A 94 -4.40 4.96 5.45
C VAL A 94 -5.66 5.82 5.30
N VAL A 95 -6.69 5.29 4.66
CA VAL A 95 -7.95 6.02 4.43
C VAL A 95 -9.11 5.50 5.25
N SER A 96 -9.00 4.27 5.76
CA SER A 96 -10.04 3.68 6.58
C SER A 96 -9.45 2.66 7.55
N ILE A 97 -10.04 2.60 8.74
CA ILE A 97 -9.71 1.66 9.80
C ILE A 97 -11.02 1.00 10.20
N SER A 98 -11.03 -0.34 10.30
CA SER A 98 -12.20 -1.07 10.77
C SER A 98 -12.57 -0.65 12.20
N SER A 99 -13.87 -0.59 12.49
CA SER A 99 -14.35 -0.37 13.86
C SER A 99 -14.32 -1.64 14.73
N ARG A 100 -13.92 -2.77 14.15
CA ARG A 100 -13.89 -4.08 14.84
C ARG A 100 -12.60 -4.82 14.52
N ILE A 101 -12.08 -5.50 15.54
CA ILE A 101 -10.99 -6.45 15.42
C ILE A 101 -11.57 -7.78 14.92
N THR A 102 -10.84 -8.43 14.03
CA THR A 102 -11.15 -9.79 13.59
C THR A 102 -10.70 -10.74 14.69
N GLU A 103 -11.66 -11.43 15.34
CA GLU A 103 -11.41 -12.25 16.54
C GLU A 103 -10.45 -13.42 16.27
N ASP A 104 -10.60 -14.08 15.13
CA ASP A 104 -9.78 -15.26 14.77
C ASP A 104 -8.31 -14.92 14.59
N THR A 105 -8.01 -13.75 14.02
CA THR A 105 -6.63 -13.33 13.68
C THR A 105 -6.06 -12.29 14.63
N ARG A 106 -6.86 -11.80 15.57
CA ARG A 106 -6.49 -10.68 16.47
C ARG A 106 -5.90 -9.51 15.71
N SER A 107 -6.53 -9.16 14.60
CA SER A 107 -6.05 -8.11 13.69
C SER A 107 -7.12 -7.08 13.38
N LEU A 108 -6.66 -5.89 13.07
CA LEU A 108 -7.46 -4.74 12.67
C LEU A 108 -7.35 -4.55 11.16
N PRO A 109 -8.43 -4.70 10.40
CA PRO A 109 -8.43 -4.38 8.97
C PRO A 109 -8.27 -2.88 8.75
N ILE A 110 -7.34 -2.50 7.91
CA ILE A 110 -7.16 -1.13 7.45
C ILE A 110 -7.17 -1.09 5.93
N ARG A 111 -7.58 0.04 5.35
CA ARG A 111 -7.52 0.28 3.92
C ARG A 111 -6.56 1.39 3.59
N ILE A 112 -5.67 1.12 2.66
CA ILE A 112 -4.66 2.04 2.17
C ILE A 112 -5.04 2.45 0.76
N LYS A 113 -4.97 3.74 0.47
CA LYS A 113 -5.14 4.30 -0.86
C LYS A 113 -3.77 4.58 -1.46
N ILE A 114 -3.59 4.18 -2.72
CA ILE A 114 -2.36 4.33 -3.50
C ILE A 114 -2.71 5.07 -4.78
N ASP A 115 -1.97 6.12 -5.12
CA ASP A 115 -2.07 6.79 -6.41
C ASP A 115 -1.41 5.92 -7.49
N ASN A 116 -2.17 5.60 -8.53
CA ASN A 116 -1.75 4.75 -9.63
C ASN A 116 -2.10 5.35 -11.00
N GLN A 117 -2.06 6.68 -11.14
CA GLN A 117 -2.42 7.37 -12.39
C GLN A 117 -1.64 6.87 -13.61
N LYS A 118 -0.40 6.38 -13.39
CA LYS A 118 0.41 5.79 -14.46
C LYS A 118 -0.02 4.38 -14.85
N GLY A 119 -0.89 3.73 -14.04
CA GLY A 119 -1.34 2.35 -14.27
C GLY A 119 -0.23 1.32 -14.11
N GLU A 120 0.72 1.55 -13.20
CA GLU A 120 1.88 0.68 -12.99
C GLU A 120 1.56 -0.51 -12.10
N ILE A 121 0.58 -0.37 -11.21
CA ILE A 121 0.07 -1.44 -10.35
C ILE A 121 -1.20 -1.99 -10.98
N LEU A 122 -1.24 -3.27 -11.24
CA LEU A 122 -2.46 -3.94 -11.71
C LEU A 122 -3.33 -4.36 -10.51
N PRO A 123 -4.65 -4.22 -10.59
CA PRO A 123 -5.56 -4.79 -9.59
C PRO A 123 -5.27 -6.28 -9.37
N GLY A 124 -5.22 -6.71 -8.11
CA GLY A 124 -4.85 -8.09 -7.75
C GLY A 124 -3.36 -8.35 -7.61
N SER A 125 -2.50 -7.34 -7.80
CA SER A 125 -1.07 -7.47 -7.56
C SER A 125 -0.75 -7.68 -6.08
N PHE A 126 0.31 -8.44 -5.81
CA PHE A 126 0.89 -8.55 -4.47
C PHE A 126 1.71 -7.28 -4.17
N LEU A 127 1.48 -6.70 -2.99
CA LEU A 127 2.16 -5.51 -2.52
C LEU A 127 2.73 -5.76 -1.12
N GLU A 128 3.95 -5.32 -0.89
CA GLU A 128 4.54 -5.27 0.44
C GLU A 128 4.31 -3.88 1.03
N VAL A 129 3.72 -3.82 2.22
CA VAL A 129 3.37 -2.57 2.89
C VAL A 129 4.23 -2.36 4.12
N SER A 130 4.96 -1.25 4.14
CA SER A 130 5.77 -0.82 5.27
C SER A 130 5.13 0.38 5.97
N ILE A 131 4.74 0.20 7.22
CA ILE A 131 4.14 1.23 8.06
C ILE A 131 5.15 1.66 9.12
N ARG A 132 5.47 2.96 9.15
CA ARG A 132 6.28 3.54 10.22
C ARG A 132 5.34 4.20 11.22
N TYR A 133 5.38 3.75 12.44
CA TYR A 133 4.55 4.27 13.53
C TYR A 133 5.42 4.81 14.66
N ASN A 134 4.87 5.69 15.47
CA ASN A 134 5.52 6.24 16.67
C ASN A 134 6.96 6.74 16.39
N VAL A 135 7.11 7.48 15.29
CA VAL A 135 8.41 8.00 14.87
C VAL A 135 8.92 8.98 15.94
N ARG A 136 10.07 8.65 16.52
CA ARG A 136 10.73 9.46 17.54
C ARG A 136 12.14 9.82 17.09
N ASN A 137 12.56 11.03 17.35
CA ASN A 137 13.94 11.43 17.19
C ASN A 137 14.71 11.05 18.45
N ASN A 138 15.40 9.94 18.41
CA ASN A 138 16.26 9.46 19.48
C ASN A 138 17.73 9.55 19.07
N LEU A 139 18.62 9.66 20.05
CA LEU A 139 20.05 9.50 19.80
C LEU A 139 20.30 8.01 19.51
N GLY A 140 20.92 7.73 18.37
CA GLY A 140 21.39 6.39 18.00
C GLY A 140 22.88 6.25 18.34
N ALA A 141 23.26 5.09 18.85
CA ALA A 141 24.65 4.69 18.97
C ALA A 141 24.84 3.33 18.30
N PRO A 142 25.96 3.09 17.59
CA PRO A 142 26.22 1.77 17.02
C PRO A 142 26.22 0.69 18.10
N ASP A 143 25.64 -0.46 17.82
CA ASP A 143 25.60 -1.60 18.75
C ASP A 143 26.99 -1.95 19.30
N THR A 144 28.02 -1.80 18.46
CA THR A 144 29.43 -2.04 18.80
C THR A 144 30.01 -1.04 19.81
N SER A 145 29.34 0.10 20.06
CA SER A 145 29.77 1.11 21.01
C SER A 145 29.23 0.87 22.42
N THR A 146 28.40 -0.14 22.61
CA THR A 146 27.79 -0.45 23.90
C THR A 146 28.63 -1.45 24.69
N ILE A 147 28.77 -1.24 26.00
CA ILE A 147 29.47 -2.11 26.93
C ILE A 147 28.50 -2.52 28.02
N VAL A 148 28.29 -3.83 28.18
CA VAL A 148 27.39 -4.38 29.19
C VAL A 148 28.22 -4.78 30.41
N GLU A 149 27.86 -4.27 31.57
CA GLU A 149 28.48 -4.63 32.87
C GLU A 149 27.39 -4.93 33.89
N GLY A 150 27.21 -6.22 34.19
CA GLY A 150 26.07 -6.69 34.98
C GLY A 150 24.75 -6.28 34.34
N ASP A 151 23.89 -5.64 35.08
CA ASP A 151 22.58 -5.15 34.63
C ASP A 151 22.62 -3.74 33.98
N ASN A 152 23.82 -3.20 33.77
CA ASN A 152 23.95 -1.83 33.27
C ASN A 152 24.65 -1.81 31.93
N VAL A 153 24.21 -0.84 31.10
CA VAL A 153 24.83 -0.59 29.80
C VAL A 153 25.47 0.78 29.78
N TYR A 154 26.65 0.86 29.21
CA TYR A 154 27.46 2.04 29.14
C TYR A 154 27.93 2.31 27.70
N ILE A 155 28.19 3.57 27.41
CA ILE A 155 28.92 4.04 26.23
C ILE A 155 30.03 4.97 26.68
N TYR A 156 31.09 5.10 25.87
CA TYR A 156 32.09 6.15 26.05
C TYR A 156 31.75 7.36 25.19
N LYS A 157 31.64 8.52 25.82
CA LYS A 157 31.49 9.81 25.14
C LYS A 157 32.80 10.58 25.26
N VAL A 158 33.20 11.24 24.17
CA VAL A 158 34.32 12.18 24.21
C VAL A 158 33.79 13.55 24.63
N ASN A 159 34.39 14.11 25.67
CA ASN A 159 34.05 15.47 26.14
C ASN A 159 34.84 16.54 25.34
N ASN A 160 34.58 17.82 25.67
CA ASN A 160 35.25 18.97 25.03
C ASN A 160 36.75 19.05 25.29
N GLU A 161 37.28 18.28 26.26
CA GLU A 161 38.70 18.18 26.58
C GLU A 161 39.37 16.95 25.93
N ASN A 162 38.68 16.30 24.98
CA ASN A 162 39.12 15.05 24.33
C ASN A 162 39.34 13.87 25.29
N LYS A 163 38.66 13.84 26.42
CA LYS A 163 38.67 12.71 27.36
C LYS A 163 37.44 11.82 27.16
N ALA A 164 37.68 10.49 27.21
CA ALA A 164 36.59 9.49 27.17
C ALA A 164 35.91 9.41 28.53
N ILE A 165 34.61 9.65 28.55
CA ILE A 165 33.78 9.56 29.77
C ILE A 165 32.82 8.39 29.62
N LYS A 166 32.92 7.42 30.52
CA LYS A 166 31.98 6.30 30.62
C LYS A 166 30.61 6.82 31.10
N THR A 167 29.59 6.65 30.28
CA THR A 167 28.24 7.17 30.54
C THR A 167 27.27 6.01 30.55
N LYS A 168 26.48 5.88 31.63
CA LYS A 168 25.39 4.90 31.70
C LYS A 168 24.26 5.33 30.78
N VAL A 169 23.70 4.37 30.02
CA VAL A 169 22.62 4.61 29.08
C VAL A 169 21.52 3.56 29.26
N ASN A 170 20.30 3.94 28.91
CA ASN A 170 19.19 3.00 28.76
C ASN A 170 19.09 2.67 27.27
N ILE A 171 19.12 1.39 26.93
CA ILE A 171 18.96 0.94 25.56
C ILE A 171 17.49 1.00 25.18
N GLY A 172 17.19 1.55 24.02
CA GLY A 172 15.90 1.49 23.36
C GLY A 172 15.83 0.34 22.34
N ASP A 173 15.02 0.57 21.31
CA ASP A 173 14.87 -0.39 20.22
C ASP A 173 16.11 -0.43 19.33
N ARG A 174 16.47 -1.64 18.88
CA ARG A 174 17.56 -1.83 17.93
C ARG A 174 17.05 -1.79 16.50
N TYR A 175 17.69 -1.00 15.68
CA TYR A 175 17.35 -0.89 14.27
C TYR A 175 18.61 -0.80 13.40
N LYS A 176 18.83 -1.77 12.51
CA LYS A 176 19.94 -1.82 11.55
C LYS A 176 21.33 -1.61 12.15
N GLY A 177 21.58 -2.15 13.35
CA GLY A 177 22.87 -2.07 14.03
C GLY A 177 23.08 -0.80 14.89
N PHE A 178 21.98 -0.10 15.17
CA PHE A 178 21.92 1.06 16.07
C PHE A 178 20.89 0.86 17.16
#